data_c35a4fa6dec8bd3829814b57aa5e2702
#
_entry.id   c35a4fa6dec8bd3829814b57aa5e2702
#
_cell.length_a   1.000
_cell.length_b   1.000
_cell.length_c   1.000
_cell.angle_alpha   90.00
_cell.angle_beta   90.00
_cell.angle_gamma   90.00
#
_symmetry.space_group_name_H-M   'P 1'
#
loop_
_entity.id
_entity.type
_entity.pdbx_description
1 polymer ?
#
loop_
_entity_poly.entity_id
_entity_poly.type
_entity_poly.pdbx_seq_one_letter_code
_entity_poly.pdbx_strand_id
1 'polypeptide(L)'
;MERRVEVYALAENKMDLSSWMDAISFFSEVNQLGVIGSFLLDKKEFRKKESVFYFKHHYLLHAFDSEVVLTLLQGIRKKCYLEITVWSRRQQKNILDVFPVKIYVSTQNGRAYLACFKRNKDSLLFLRVDTMQNVVVKDSCEEDVYEAFEKNYENKKQYLWGVETGDTKKVSHVEMTVFVGQDEGYMLQRLEREKRNGHIEQVSEMQYKYVVDTYNAMELLPWIRTFTGRITNLESSNPLLKEKFEEDMKQMYAMYIGGDNHAGE
;
A
#
# COMPACT_ATOMS: atom_id res chain seq x y z
N MET A 1 26.97 8.84 -9.30
CA MET A 1 27.15 8.31 -10.66
C MET A 1 25.80 8.40 -11.34
N GLU A 2 25.62 9.37 -12.22
CA GLU A 2 24.31 9.71 -12.77
C GLU A 2 23.93 8.73 -13.87
N ARG A 3 22.94 7.89 -13.62
CA ARG A 3 22.34 6.96 -14.62
C ARG A 3 21.64 7.66 -15.80
N ARG A 4 21.60 8.98 -15.85
CA ARG A 4 21.00 9.74 -16.96
C ARG A 4 21.72 9.55 -18.30
N VAL A 5 23.02 9.32 -18.27
CA VAL A 5 23.84 9.18 -19.49
C VAL A 5 23.52 7.87 -20.22
N GLU A 6 23.20 6.81 -19.49
CA GLU A 6 22.89 5.50 -20.10
C GLU A 6 21.59 5.49 -20.89
N VAL A 7 20.60 6.28 -20.48
CA VAL A 7 19.29 6.37 -21.20
C VAL A 7 19.47 7.08 -22.55
N TYR A 8 20.34 8.08 -22.64
CA TYR A 8 20.64 8.75 -23.91
C TYR A 8 21.45 7.87 -24.87
N ALA A 9 22.39 7.10 -24.35
CA ALA A 9 23.18 6.17 -25.16
C ALA A 9 22.31 5.05 -25.77
N LEU A 10 21.28 4.60 -25.06
CA LEU A 10 20.31 3.62 -25.58
C LEU A 10 19.45 4.17 -26.72
N ALA A 11 19.13 5.46 -26.72
CA ALA A 11 18.36 6.11 -27.79
C ALA A 11 19.16 6.26 -29.10
N GLU A 12 20.48 6.38 -29.03
CA GLU A 12 21.38 6.45 -30.18
C GLU A 12 21.59 5.10 -30.88
N ASN A 13 21.41 3.98 -30.17
CA ASN A 13 21.70 2.63 -30.66
C ASN A 13 20.55 1.96 -31.47
N LYS A 14 19.66 2.71 -32.12
CA LYS A 14 18.57 2.18 -32.97
C LYS A 14 17.74 1.07 -32.32
N MET A 15 17.55 1.10 -30.99
CA MET A 15 16.63 0.19 -30.33
C MET A 15 15.22 0.42 -30.84
N ASP A 16 14.49 -0.68 -31.01
CA ASP A 16 13.07 -0.62 -31.38
C ASP A 16 12.27 0.13 -30.31
N LEU A 17 12.00 1.39 -30.57
CA LEU A 17 11.23 2.26 -29.68
C LEU A 17 9.80 1.74 -29.44
N SER A 18 9.27 0.87 -30.32
CA SER A 18 7.94 0.30 -30.15
C SER A 18 7.87 -0.61 -28.93
N SER A 19 8.87 -1.48 -28.73
CA SER A 19 8.96 -2.36 -27.55
C SER A 19 9.13 -1.56 -26.25
N TRP A 20 9.84 -0.43 -26.28
CA TRP A 20 9.95 0.46 -25.14
C TRP A 20 8.65 1.19 -24.83
N MET A 21 7.89 1.59 -25.83
CA MET A 21 6.57 2.19 -25.65
C MET A 21 5.59 1.19 -25.01
N ASP A 22 5.62 -0.06 -25.42
CA ASP A 22 4.81 -1.10 -24.82
C ASP A 22 5.20 -1.36 -23.36
N ALA A 23 6.51 -1.41 -23.06
CA ALA A 23 7.00 -1.54 -21.69
C ALA A 23 6.60 -0.34 -20.82
N ILE A 24 6.71 0.90 -21.31
CA ILE A 24 6.28 2.09 -20.58
C ILE A 24 4.77 2.09 -20.40
N SER A 25 4.00 1.71 -21.40
CA SER A 25 2.54 1.57 -21.29
C SER A 25 2.16 0.55 -20.23
N PHE A 26 2.83 -0.62 -20.19
CA PHE A 26 2.64 -1.61 -19.12
C PHE A 26 2.94 -1.01 -17.74
N PHE A 27 4.10 -0.37 -17.57
CA PHE A 27 4.48 0.22 -16.29
C PHE A 27 3.60 1.41 -15.90
N SER A 28 2.99 2.13 -16.84
CA SER A 28 2.04 3.21 -16.53
C SER A 28 0.77 2.70 -15.87
N GLU A 29 0.36 1.47 -16.17
CA GLU A 29 -0.82 0.85 -15.56
C GLU A 29 -0.55 0.23 -14.19
N VAL A 30 0.71 -0.12 -13.88
CA VAL A 30 1.06 -0.87 -12.67
C VAL A 30 2.03 -0.12 -11.74
N ASN A 31 2.65 0.95 -12.19
CA ASN A 31 3.66 1.67 -11.44
C ASN A 31 3.66 3.18 -11.72
N GLN A 32 3.83 3.97 -10.67
CA GLN A 32 3.85 5.44 -10.74
C GLN A 32 4.96 5.99 -11.64
N LEU A 33 6.12 5.34 -11.70
CA LEU A 33 7.20 5.74 -12.60
C LEU A 33 6.82 5.55 -14.08
N GLY A 34 5.99 4.56 -14.38
CA GLY A 34 5.42 4.37 -15.72
C GLY A 34 4.49 5.50 -16.11
N VAL A 35 3.70 6.05 -15.18
CA VAL A 35 2.85 7.23 -15.43
C VAL A 35 3.71 8.42 -15.85
N ILE A 36 4.82 8.69 -15.17
CA ILE A 36 5.76 9.76 -15.53
C ILE A 36 6.39 9.48 -16.89
N GLY A 37 6.79 8.25 -17.16
CA GLY A 37 7.35 7.83 -18.44
C GLY A 37 6.36 8.03 -19.59
N SER A 38 5.12 7.64 -19.41
CA SER A 38 4.02 7.83 -20.38
C SER A 38 3.79 9.32 -20.68
N PHE A 39 3.74 10.15 -19.64
CA PHE A 39 3.60 11.60 -19.82
C PHE A 39 4.78 12.22 -20.61
N LEU A 40 6.02 11.78 -20.37
CA LEU A 40 7.18 12.26 -21.10
C LEU A 40 7.15 11.81 -22.58
N LEU A 41 6.63 10.63 -22.87
CA LEU A 41 6.45 10.16 -24.24
C LEU A 41 5.34 10.92 -24.96
N ASP A 42 4.21 11.18 -24.31
CA ASP A 42 3.11 11.97 -24.89
C ASP A 42 3.58 13.38 -25.29
N LYS A 43 4.47 14.01 -24.49
CA LYS A 43 5.08 15.31 -24.82
C LYS A 43 6.02 15.27 -26.02
N LYS A 44 6.55 14.10 -26.39
CA LYS A 44 7.41 13.90 -27.57
C LYS A 44 6.65 13.49 -28.84
N GLU A 45 5.33 13.60 -28.85
CA GLU A 45 4.45 13.26 -29.98
C GLU A 45 4.62 11.83 -30.53
N PHE A 46 5.00 10.88 -29.68
CA PHE A 46 4.97 9.48 -30.07
C PHE A 46 3.51 9.05 -30.23
N ARG A 47 3.08 8.78 -31.50
CA ARG A 47 1.74 8.26 -31.78
C ARG A 47 1.56 6.94 -31.05
N LYS A 48 0.52 6.83 -30.21
CA LYS A 48 0.09 5.55 -29.60
C LYS A 48 -0.22 4.57 -30.70
N LYS A 49 0.61 3.54 -30.87
CA LYS A 49 0.20 2.30 -31.51
C LYS A 49 -0.75 1.57 -30.56
N GLU A 50 -1.63 0.72 -31.11
CA GLU A 50 -2.42 -0.17 -30.27
C GLU A 50 -1.50 -0.95 -29.34
N SER A 51 -1.75 -0.84 -28.04
CA SER A 51 -0.97 -1.55 -27.03
C SER A 51 -1.19 -3.06 -27.16
N VAL A 52 -0.13 -3.84 -27.06
CA VAL A 52 -0.22 -5.30 -27.00
C VAL A 52 -0.76 -5.79 -25.65
N PHE A 53 -0.88 -4.91 -24.68
CA PHE A 53 -1.39 -5.24 -23.35
C PHE A 53 -2.85 -4.83 -23.20
N TYR A 54 -3.63 -5.74 -22.61
CA TYR A 54 -4.99 -5.48 -22.18
C TYR A 54 -5.07 -5.58 -20.67
N PHE A 55 -5.42 -4.47 -20.01
CA PHE A 55 -5.56 -4.40 -18.56
C PHE A 55 -7.01 -4.62 -18.16
N LYS A 56 -7.28 -5.67 -17.42
CA LYS A 56 -8.62 -6.01 -16.94
C LYS A 56 -9.19 -4.96 -15.99
N HIS A 57 -8.32 -4.29 -15.23
CA HIS A 57 -8.68 -3.27 -14.25
C HIS A 57 -7.72 -2.09 -14.31
N HIS A 58 -8.27 -0.89 -14.41
CA HIS A 58 -7.53 0.37 -14.43
C HIS A 58 -7.53 1.02 -13.05
N TYR A 59 -6.62 0.62 -12.18
CA TYR A 59 -6.55 1.15 -10.82
C TYR A 59 -5.84 2.51 -10.71
N LEU A 60 -4.94 2.81 -11.63
CA LEU A 60 -3.98 3.91 -11.49
C LEU A 60 -4.23 5.08 -12.45
N LEU A 61 -4.94 4.86 -13.55
CA LEU A 61 -4.96 5.77 -14.70
C LEU A 61 -5.49 7.17 -14.45
N HIS A 62 -6.25 7.37 -13.38
CA HIS A 62 -6.89 8.67 -13.16
C HIS A 62 -6.57 9.27 -11.80
N ALA A 63 -5.67 8.65 -11.04
CA ALA A 63 -5.46 8.97 -9.64
C ALA A 63 -4.19 9.80 -9.37
N PHE A 64 -3.33 10.00 -10.37
CA PHE A 64 -2.03 10.65 -10.12
C PHE A 64 -1.76 11.79 -11.09
N ASP A 65 -1.45 12.94 -10.51
CA ASP A 65 -0.74 13.99 -11.20
C ASP A 65 0.75 13.64 -11.21
N SER A 66 1.33 13.53 -12.42
CA SER A 66 2.74 13.20 -12.59
C SER A 66 3.67 14.26 -12.01
N GLU A 67 3.27 15.53 -11.98
CA GLU A 67 4.04 16.62 -11.37
C GLU A 67 4.06 16.46 -9.84
N VAL A 68 2.94 16.06 -9.25
CA VAL A 68 2.86 15.74 -7.82
C VAL A 68 3.84 14.61 -7.48
N VAL A 69 3.78 13.48 -8.21
CA VAL A 69 4.66 12.33 -7.96
C VAL A 69 6.13 12.70 -8.13
N LEU A 70 6.48 13.42 -9.19
CA LEU A 70 7.86 13.87 -9.43
C LEU A 70 8.35 14.77 -8.30
N THR A 71 7.54 15.71 -7.84
CA THR A 71 7.89 16.63 -6.76
C THR A 71 8.07 15.89 -5.42
N LEU A 72 7.21 14.89 -5.13
CA LEU A 72 7.38 14.01 -3.97
C LEU A 72 8.72 13.27 -4.00
N LEU A 73 9.06 12.68 -5.16
CA LEU A 73 10.36 11.98 -5.34
C LEU A 73 11.54 12.92 -5.17
N GLN A 74 11.43 14.17 -5.66
CA GLN A 74 12.48 15.18 -5.47
C GLN A 74 12.64 15.55 -4.00
N GLY A 75 11.54 15.76 -3.28
CA GLY A 75 11.56 16.09 -1.85
C GLY A 75 12.22 14.98 -1.03
N ILE A 76 11.86 13.72 -1.29
CA ILE A 76 12.46 12.56 -0.61
C ILE A 76 13.97 12.49 -0.90
N ARG A 77 14.37 12.59 -2.17
CA ARG A 77 15.78 12.46 -2.57
C ARG A 77 16.66 13.59 -2.06
N LYS A 78 16.13 14.81 -2.02
CA LYS A 78 16.83 16.00 -1.58
C LYS A 78 16.72 16.26 -0.07
N LYS A 79 16.00 15.39 0.66
CA LYS A 79 15.74 15.55 2.10
C LYS A 79 15.12 16.92 2.44
N CYS A 80 14.13 17.35 1.64
CA CYS A 80 13.47 18.64 1.80
C CYS A 80 12.10 18.49 2.42
N TYR A 81 11.67 19.50 3.18
CA TYR A 81 10.27 19.64 3.57
C TYR A 81 9.39 19.92 2.35
N LEU A 82 8.16 19.47 2.43
CA LEU A 82 7.15 19.70 1.39
C LEU A 82 5.92 20.38 1.99
N GLU A 83 5.43 21.39 1.29
CA GLU A 83 4.09 21.92 1.51
C GLU A 83 3.13 21.21 0.56
N ILE A 84 2.17 20.48 1.14
CA ILE A 84 1.24 19.65 0.39
C ILE A 84 -0.17 20.18 0.59
N THR A 85 -0.85 20.48 -0.52
CA THR A 85 -2.27 20.78 -0.52
C THR A 85 -3.07 19.52 -0.78
N VAL A 86 -3.93 19.12 0.16
CA VAL A 86 -4.82 17.96 0.06
C VAL A 86 -6.27 18.34 0.24
N TRP A 87 -7.18 17.63 -0.45
CA TRP A 87 -8.60 17.72 -0.17
C TRP A 87 -9.04 16.69 0.85
N SER A 88 -9.71 17.14 1.89
CA SER A 88 -10.37 16.26 2.84
C SER A 88 -11.63 15.63 2.23
N ARG A 89 -12.12 14.53 2.81
CA ARG A 89 -13.43 13.94 2.45
C ARG A 89 -14.61 14.94 2.57
N ARG A 90 -14.45 16.00 3.38
CA ARG A 90 -15.44 17.06 3.55
C ARG A 90 -15.26 18.22 2.57
N GLN A 91 -14.49 18.01 1.49
CA GLN A 91 -14.16 19.03 0.49
C GLN A 91 -13.49 20.30 1.08
N GLN A 92 -12.77 20.13 2.17
CA GLN A 92 -11.98 21.19 2.75
C GLN A 92 -10.53 21.09 2.28
N LYS A 93 -10.00 22.21 1.82
CA LYS A 93 -8.60 22.35 1.45
C LYS A 93 -7.74 22.42 2.72
N ASN A 94 -6.81 21.51 2.88
CA ASN A 94 -5.83 21.51 3.95
C ASN A 94 -4.43 21.67 3.38
N ILE A 95 -3.63 22.51 4.00
CA ILE A 95 -2.22 22.69 3.67
C ILE A 95 -1.41 22.07 4.79
N LEU A 96 -0.51 21.18 4.44
CA LEU A 96 0.32 20.44 5.37
C LEU A 96 1.80 20.69 5.06
N ASP A 97 2.56 21.05 6.08
CA ASP A 97 4.03 21.12 6.02
C ASP A 97 4.59 19.82 6.60
N VAL A 98 5.25 19.04 5.76
CA VAL A 98 5.67 17.68 6.12
C VAL A 98 7.06 17.36 5.62
N PHE A 99 7.74 16.44 6.32
CA PHE A 99 8.94 15.79 5.87
C PHE A 99 8.58 14.44 5.23
N PRO A 100 8.82 14.27 3.91
CA PRO A 100 8.49 13.04 3.20
C PRO A 100 9.54 11.97 3.47
N VAL A 101 9.10 10.74 3.74
CA VAL A 101 10.01 9.61 4.01
C VAL A 101 9.99 8.59 2.88
N LYS A 102 8.80 8.10 2.52
CA LYS A 102 8.64 7.01 1.56
C LYS A 102 7.28 6.99 0.90
N ILE A 103 7.20 6.46 -0.31
CA ILE A 103 5.93 6.20 -0.99
C ILE A 103 5.59 4.72 -0.85
N TYR A 104 4.43 4.45 -0.27
CA TYR A 104 3.83 3.12 -0.16
C TYR A 104 2.86 2.89 -1.31
N VAL A 105 3.00 1.77 -2.01
CA VAL A 105 2.10 1.40 -3.10
C VAL A 105 1.37 0.12 -2.72
N SER A 106 0.04 0.20 -2.70
CA SER A 106 -0.80 -0.97 -2.50
C SER A 106 -1.05 -1.65 -3.85
N THR A 107 -0.50 -2.84 -4.02
CA THR A 107 -0.73 -3.66 -5.22
C THR A 107 -2.15 -4.26 -5.27
N GLN A 108 -2.87 -4.28 -4.14
CA GLN A 108 -4.23 -4.83 -4.06
C GLN A 108 -5.28 -3.87 -4.64
N ASN A 109 -5.11 -2.56 -4.42
CA ASN A 109 -6.08 -1.55 -4.81
C ASN A 109 -5.49 -0.37 -5.61
N GLY A 110 -4.22 -0.47 -6.01
CA GLY A 110 -3.53 0.54 -6.80
C GLY A 110 -3.31 1.89 -6.09
N ARG A 111 -3.65 2.02 -4.82
CA ARG A 111 -3.48 3.27 -4.08
C ARG A 111 -2.05 3.48 -3.65
N ALA A 112 -1.61 4.72 -3.72
CA ALA A 112 -0.34 5.13 -3.17
C ALA A 112 -0.50 6.12 -2.03
N TYR A 113 0.42 6.04 -1.07
CA TYR A 113 0.45 6.83 0.14
C TYR A 113 1.84 7.38 0.37
N LEU A 114 1.94 8.64 0.70
CA LEU A 114 3.17 9.24 1.19
C LEU A 114 3.25 9.02 2.70
N ALA A 115 4.24 8.27 3.15
CA ALA A 115 4.65 8.25 4.56
C ALA A 115 5.46 9.51 4.85
N CYS A 116 5.04 10.29 5.82
CA CYS A 116 5.67 11.57 6.15
C CYS A 116 5.49 11.93 7.63
N PHE A 117 6.33 12.80 8.13
CA PHE A 117 6.19 13.42 9.44
C PHE A 117 5.70 14.86 9.29
N LYS A 118 4.81 15.31 10.17
CA LYS A 118 4.53 16.75 10.27
C LYS A 118 5.78 17.47 10.77
N ARG A 119 6.03 18.65 10.22
CA ARG A 119 7.08 19.52 10.74
C ARG A 119 6.89 19.73 12.25
N ASN A 120 7.97 19.55 13.01
CA ASN A 120 8.00 19.68 14.48
C ASN A 120 7.11 18.68 15.25
N LYS A 121 6.78 17.52 14.67
CA LYS A 121 6.01 16.47 15.35
C LYS A 121 6.55 15.08 14.99
N ASP A 122 6.63 14.21 15.99
CA ASP A 122 7.03 12.81 15.83
C ASP A 122 5.90 11.89 15.30
N SER A 123 4.80 12.46 14.84
CA SER A 123 3.68 11.67 14.35
C SER A 123 3.88 11.28 12.89
N LEU A 124 4.05 10.00 12.62
CA LEU A 124 4.04 9.44 11.27
C LEU A 124 2.62 9.50 10.70
N LEU A 125 2.50 10.01 9.49
CA LEU A 125 1.25 10.14 8.76
C LEU A 125 1.36 9.44 7.41
N PHE A 126 0.22 8.96 6.91
CA PHE A 126 0.08 8.47 5.56
C PHE A 126 -0.93 9.32 4.80
N LEU A 127 -0.46 10.05 3.80
CA LEU A 127 -1.28 10.91 2.96
C LEU A 127 -1.52 10.22 1.61
N ARG A 128 -2.77 10.12 1.21
CA ARG A 128 -3.11 9.56 -0.11
C ARG A 128 -2.59 10.46 -1.22
N VAL A 129 -1.81 9.91 -2.14
CA VAL A 129 -1.21 10.68 -3.24
C VAL A 129 -2.27 11.19 -4.22
N ASP A 130 -3.32 10.40 -4.46
CA ASP A 130 -4.44 10.76 -5.33
C ASP A 130 -5.33 11.90 -4.81
N THR A 131 -5.15 12.32 -3.56
CA THR A 131 -5.86 13.49 -2.99
C THR A 131 -5.02 14.76 -2.99
N MET A 132 -3.77 14.67 -3.42
CA MET A 132 -2.86 15.82 -3.49
C MET A 132 -3.12 16.63 -4.76
N GLN A 133 -3.21 17.94 -4.62
CA GLN A 133 -3.43 18.86 -5.75
C GLN A 133 -2.18 19.66 -6.09
N ASN A 134 -1.41 20.01 -5.08
CA ASN A 134 -0.22 20.81 -5.26
C ASN A 134 0.82 20.38 -4.22
N VAL A 135 2.05 20.24 -4.66
CA VAL A 135 3.21 19.93 -3.81
C VAL A 135 4.32 20.90 -4.14
N VAL A 136 4.81 21.60 -3.12
CA VAL A 136 5.87 22.58 -3.26
C VAL A 136 7.04 22.16 -2.39
N VAL A 137 8.25 22.09 -2.99
CA VAL A 137 9.48 21.84 -2.26
C VAL A 137 9.86 23.09 -1.46
N LYS A 138 10.12 22.90 -0.18
CA LYS A 138 10.56 23.94 0.75
C LYS A 138 12.08 23.79 1.05
N ASP A 139 12.47 24.26 2.21
CA ASP A 139 13.81 24.18 2.75
C ASP A 139 14.30 22.74 2.96
N SER A 140 15.59 22.55 2.94
CA SER A 140 16.24 21.29 3.27
C SER A 140 16.09 20.99 4.76
N CYS A 141 15.95 19.72 5.11
CA CYS A 141 16.01 19.26 6.48
C CYS A 141 17.45 19.26 6.98
N GLU A 142 17.69 19.66 8.22
CA GLU A 142 18.98 19.52 8.86
C GLU A 142 19.30 18.04 9.06
N GLU A 143 20.57 17.65 8.97
CA GLU A 143 20.97 16.23 8.94
C GLU A 143 20.61 15.48 10.24
N ASP A 144 20.78 16.12 11.39
CA ASP A 144 20.40 15.55 12.70
C ASP A 144 18.89 15.32 12.82
N VAL A 145 18.08 16.23 12.29
CA VAL A 145 16.61 16.09 12.23
C VAL A 145 16.21 15.00 11.25
N TYR A 146 16.89 14.90 10.12
CA TYR A 146 16.68 13.83 9.15
C TYR A 146 16.95 12.46 9.76
N GLU A 147 18.10 12.27 10.43
CA GLU A 147 18.46 11.02 11.09
C GLU A 147 17.44 10.65 12.18
N ALA A 148 16.92 11.64 12.92
CA ALA A 148 15.87 11.41 13.91
C ALA A 148 14.57 10.93 13.25
N PHE A 149 14.17 11.47 12.11
CA PHE A 149 12.99 11.01 11.36
C PHE A 149 13.19 9.61 10.79
N GLU A 150 14.35 9.29 10.22
CA GLU A 150 14.64 7.95 9.73
C GLU A 150 14.58 6.92 10.85
N LYS A 151 15.25 7.18 11.97
CA LYS A 151 15.22 6.29 13.13
C LYS A 151 13.81 6.08 13.65
N ASN A 152 13.02 7.16 13.75
CA ASN A 152 11.63 7.09 14.19
C ASN A 152 10.78 6.27 13.21
N TYR A 153 10.96 6.45 11.90
CA TYR A 153 10.28 5.68 10.87
C TYR A 153 10.65 4.19 10.95
N GLU A 154 11.95 3.84 11.04
CA GLU A 154 12.40 2.46 11.15
C GLU A 154 11.81 1.75 12.40
N ASN A 155 11.75 2.45 13.53
CA ASN A 155 11.14 1.93 14.76
C ASN A 155 9.64 1.70 14.63
N LYS A 156 8.94 2.52 13.85
CA LYS A 156 7.48 2.43 13.67
C LYS A 156 7.09 1.46 12.58
N LYS A 157 7.87 1.33 11.51
CA LYS A 157 7.49 0.53 10.34
C LYS A 157 7.27 -0.95 10.66
N GLN A 158 7.97 -1.50 11.66
CA GLN A 158 7.83 -2.89 12.07
C GLN A 158 6.43 -3.24 12.60
N TYR A 159 5.68 -2.22 13.07
CA TYR A 159 4.31 -2.38 13.58
C TYR A 159 3.24 -1.92 12.58
N LEU A 160 3.62 -1.57 11.36
CA LEU A 160 2.69 -1.18 10.31
C LEU A 160 2.22 -2.42 9.56
N TRP A 161 0.93 -2.73 9.64
CA TRP A 161 0.31 -3.69 8.73
C TRP A 161 -0.04 -3.04 7.40
N GLY A 162 -0.70 -1.90 7.43
CA GLY A 162 -1.10 -1.10 6.28
C GLY A 162 -0.54 0.30 6.33
N VAL A 163 -1.42 1.28 6.35
CA VAL A 163 -1.08 2.71 6.32
C VAL A 163 -1.68 3.49 7.49
N GLU A 164 -2.34 2.82 8.41
CA GLU A 164 -2.89 3.43 9.60
C GLU A 164 -1.95 3.23 10.78
N THR A 165 -1.55 4.34 11.37
CA THR A 165 -0.68 4.34 12.54
C THR A 165 -1.47 4.24 13.84
N GLY A 166 -2.80 4.46 13.82
CA GLY A 166 -3.65 4.38 15.00
C GLY A 166 -3.12 5.23 16.18
N ASP A 167 -3.31 4.72 17.38
CA ASP A 167 -2.60 5.22 18.56
C ASP A 167 -1.25 4.51 18.64
N THR A 168 -0.18 5.15 18.16
CA THR A 168 1.19 4.61 18.15
C THR A 168 1.76 4.29 19.53
N LYS A 169 1.03 4.60 20.58
CA LYS A 169 1.38 4.20 21.97
C LYS A 169 0.89 2.82 22.33
N LYS A 170 0.00 2.24 21.52
CA LYS A 170 -0.61 0.92 21.77
C LYS A 170 -0.37 0.02 20.58
N VAL A 171 0.40 -1.02 20.79
CA VAL A 171 0.58 -2.11 19.83
C VAL A 171 -0.40 -3.22 20.17
N SER A 172 -1.14 -3.69 19.18
CA SER A 172 -2.05 -4.82 19.31
C SER A 172 -1.34 -6.10 18.87
N HIS A 173 -1.40 -7.12 19.70
CA HIS A 173 -0.98 -8.48 19.37
C HIS A 173 -2.13 -9.22 18.69
N VAL A 174 -1.84 -9.93 17.59
CA VAL A 174 -2.83 -10.73 16.85
C VAL A 174 -2.25 -12.10 16.54
N GLU A 175 -3.02 -13.14 16.86
CA GLU A 175 -2.74 -14.53 16.50
C GLU A 175 -3.91 -15.08 15.68
N MET A 176 -3.62 -15.68 14.53
CA MET A 176 -4.60 -16.34 13.68
C MET A 176 -4.11 -17.74 13.33
N THR A 177 -4.86 -18.77 13.71
CA THR A 177 -4.57 -20.16 13.36
C THR A 177 -5.42 -20.57 12.16
N VAL A 178 -4.75 -21.09 11.13
CA VAL A 178 -5.35 -21.50 9.87
C VAL A 178 -5.15 -23.00 9.65
N PHE A 179 -6.21 -23.70 9.28
CA PHE A 179 -6.16 -25.07 8.83
C PHE A 179 -5.69 -25.15 7.38
N VAL A 180 -4.73 -26.03 7.13
CA VAL A 180 -4.16 -26.32 5.79
C VAL A 180 -4.16 -27.82 5.61
N GLY A 181 -4.97 -28.33 4.67
CA GLY A 181 -5.06 -29.76 4.36
C GLY A 181 -3.76 -30.31 3.74
N GLN A 182 -3.61 -31.63 3.72
CA GLN A 182 -2.39 -32.31 3.25
C GLN A 182 -1.99 -31.91 1.81
N ASP A 183 -2.98 -31.74 0.92
CA ASP A 183 -2.72 -31.39 -0.50
C ASP A 183 -2.87 -29.88 -0.75
N GLU A 184 -2.93 -29.06 0.29
CA GLU A 184 -3.22 -27.61 0.20
C GLU A 184 -2.00 -26.72 0.49
N GLY A 185 -0.78 -27.20 0.18
CA GLY A 185 0.46 -26.42 0.37
C GLY A 185 0.43 -25.02 -0.24
N TYR A 186 -0.42 -24.79 -1.27
CA TYR A 186 -0.65 -23.47 -1.85
C TYR A 186 -1.25 -22.47 -0.86
N MET A 187 -1.97 -22.92 0.17
CA MET A 187 -2.52 -22.04 1.20
C MET A 187 -1.43 -21.50 2.13
N LEU A 188 -0.44 -22.33 2.47
CA LEU A 188 0.72 -21.87 3.23
C LEU A 188 1.54 -20.87 2.40
N GLN A 189 1.77 -21.16 1.12
CA GLN A 189 2.43 -20.22 0.21
C GLN A 189 1.67 -18.91 0.07
N ARG A 190 0.33 -18.97 0.09
CA ARG A 190 -0.51 -17.78 0.08
C ARG A 190 -0.35 -16.96 1.35
N LEU A 191 -0.40 -17.59 2.54
CA LEU A 191 -0.15 -16.94 3.82
C LEU A 191 1.20 -16.24 3.83
N GLU A 192 2.26 -16.94 3.41
CA GLU A 192 3.62 -16.38 3.34
C GLU A 192 3.74 -15.20 2.38
N ARG A 193 3.13 -15.29 1.21
CA ARG A 193 3.18 -14.23 0.19
C ARG A 193 2.36 -13.00 0.58
N GLU A 194 1.23 -13.18 1.26
CA GLU A 194 0.28 -12.10 1.53
C GLU A 194 0.50 -11.45 2.90
N LYS A 195 1.17 -12.12 3.84
CA LYS A 195 1.56 -11.48 5.10
C LYS A 195 2.48 -10.29 4.82
N ARG A 196 2.30 -9.21 5.51
CA ARG A 196 3.14 -8.01 5.36
C ARG A 196 4.23 -7.96 6.43
N ASN A 197 3.82 -8.16 7.69
CA ASN A 197 4.67 -8.27 8.85
C ASN A 197 4.31 -9.55 9.62
N GLY A 198 5.03 -9.85 10.68
CA GLY A 198 4.80 -11.02 11.51
C GLY A 198 5.44 -12.28 10.94
N HIS A 199 5.18 -13.38 11.61
CA HIS A 199 5.73 -14.68 11.25
C HIS A 199 4.65 -15.76 11.28
N ILE A 200 4.95 -16.89 10.65
CA ILE A 200 4.10 -18.06 10.62
C ILE A 200 4.86 -19.19 11.28
N GLU A 201 4.20 -19.91 12.19
CA GLU A 201 4.73 -21.11 12.85
C GLU A 201 3.79 -22.28 12.63
N GLN A 202 4.33 -23.48 12.49
CA GLN A 202 3.53 -24.69 12.43
C GLN A 202 3.19 -25.14 13.85
N VAL A 203 1.88 -25.24 14.14
CA VAL A 203 1.38 -25.66 15.48
C VAL A 203 1.08 -27.16 15.51
N SER A 204 0.62 -27.71 14.39
CA SER A 204 0.37 -29.13 14.21
C SER A 204 0.56 -29.52 12.74
N GLU A 205 0.35 -30.79 12.39
CA GLU A 205 0.52 -31.28 11.02
C GLU A 205 -0.28 -30.48 9.97
N MET A 206 -1.50 -30.01 10.36
CA MET A 206 -2.40 -29.26 9.46
C MET A 206 -2.78 -27.89 9.98
N GLN A 207 -2.07 -27.36 10.97
CA GLN A 207 -2.38 -26.03 11.53
C GLN A 207 -1.14 -25.13 11.56
N TYR A 208 -1.32 -23.93 11.05
CA TYR A 208 -0.31 -22.89 10.99
C TYR A 208 -0.84 -21.64 11.70
N LYS A 209 -0.04 -21.11 12.61
CA LYS A 209 -0.36 -19.90 13.37
C LYS A 209 0.43 -18.73 12.80
N TYR A 210 -0.27 -17.70 12.38
CA TYR A 210 0.28 -16.40 12.03
C TYR A 210 0.23 -15.49 13.25
N VAL A 211 1.34 -14.85 13.56
CA VAL A 211 1.51 -13.95 14.71
C VAL A 211 2.05 -12.60 14.24
N VAL A 212 1.43 -11.52 14.70
CA VAL A 212 1.87 -10.17 14.37
C VAL A 212 1.55 -9.16 15.48
N ASP A 213 2.45 -8.21 15.65
CA ASP A 213 2.25 -7.01 16.44
C ASP A 213 2.01 -5.81 15.50
N THR A 214 0.92 -5.06 15.72
CA THR A 214 0.54 -3.96 14.82
C THR A 214 -0.12 -2.80 15.57
N TYR A 215 0.02 -1.57 15.04
CA TYR A 215 -0.68 -0.41 15.58
C TYR A 215 -2.19 -0.47 15.38
N ASN A 216 -2.67 -1.01 14.26
CA ASN A 216 -4.09 -1.14 14.00
C ASN A 216 -4.44 -2.56 13.55
N ALA A 217 -4.91 -3.38 14.52
CA ALA A 217 -5.35 -4.75 14.24
C ALA A 217 -6.53 -4.81 13.24
N MET A 218 -7.36 -3.77 13.17
CA MET A 218 -8.52 -3.76 12.27
C MET A 218 -8.13 -3.71 10.79
N GLU A 219 -6.92 -3.27 10.44
CA GLU A 219 -6.43 -3.34 9.07
C GLU A 219 -6.20 -4.78 8.57
N LEU A 220 -6.05 -5.75 9.50
CA LEU A 220 -5.93 -7.16 9.15
C LEU A 220 -7.29 -7.78 8.77
N LEU A 221 -8.39 -7.26 9.28
CA LEU A 221 -9.72 -7.88 9.14
C LEU A 221 -10.10 -8.22 7.69
N PRO A 222 -9.91 -7.33 6.68
CA PRO A 222 -10.20 -7.68 5.29
C PRO A 222 -9.37 -8.86 4.76
N TRP A 223 -8.11 -8.97 5.18
CA TRP A 223 -7.25 -10.09 4.80
C TRP A 223 -7.61 -11.37 5.56
N ILE A 224 -7.87 -11.29 6.86
CA ILE A 224 -8.35 -12.41 7.70
C ILE A 224 -9.62 -13.01 7.09
N ARG A 225 -10.58 -12.18 6.67
CA ARG A 225 -11.83 -12.64 6.02
C ARG A 225 -11.59 -13.47 4.77
N THR A 226 -10.48 -13.32 4.10
CA THR A 226 -10.16 -14.13 2.91
C THR A 226 -9.83 -15.60 3.22
N PHE A 227 -9.59 -15.92 4.51
CA PHE A 227 -9.35 -17.28 5.01
C PHE A 227 -10.56 -17.88 5.74
N THR A 228 -11.73 -17.25 5.64
CA THR A 228 -12.98 -17.75 6.21
C THR A 228 -13.19 -19.24 5.91
N GLY A 229 -13.66 -20.01 6.88
CA GLY A 229 -13.81 -21.45 6.77
C GLY A 229 -12.51 -22.25 7.04
N ARG A 230 -11.38 -21.58 7.15
CA ARG A 230 -10.08 -22.19 7.50
C ARG A 230 -9.53 -21.69 8.83
N ILE A 231 -10.06 -20.59 9.34
CA ILE A 231 -9.62 -20.03 10.62
C ILE A 231 -10.21 -20.86 11.74
N THR A 232 -9.33 -21.53 12.49
CA THR A 232 -9.69 -22.36 13.64
C THR A 232 -9.58 -21.61 14.94
N ASN A 233 -8.74 -20.58 15.01
CA ASN A 233 -8.64 -19.68 16.15
C ASN A 233 -8.22 -18.28 15.70
N LEU A 234 -8.79 -17.26 16.35
CA LEU A 234 -8.42 -15.85 16.19
C LEU A 234 -8.40 -15.18 17.56
N GLU A 235 -7.22 -14.73 17.96
CA GLU A 235 -6.99 -14.00 19.20
C GLU A 235 -6.38 -12.63 18.92
N SER A 236 -6.79 -11.65 19.71
CA SER A 236 -6.23 -10.30 19.61
C SER A 236 -6.32 -9.57 20.94
N SER A 237 -5.30 -8.80 21.26
CA SER A 237 -5.35 -7.85 22.39
C SER A 237 -6.32 -6.68 22.11
N ASN A 238 -6.74 -6.48 20.85
CA ASN A 238 -7.85 -5.63 20.48
C ASN A 238 -9.13 -6.48 20.31
N PRO A 239 -10.07 -6.47 21.27
CA PRO A 239 -11.23 -7.34 21.24
C PRO A 239 -12.14 -7.09 20.02
N LEU A 240 -12.18 -5.86 19.51
CA LEU A 240 -13.02 -5.50 18.36
C LEU A 240 -12.70 -6.32 17.10
N LEU A 241 -11.44 -6.78 16.94
CA LEU A 241 -11.06 -7.58 15.77
C LEU A 241 -11.79 -8.93 15.78
N LYS A 242 -11.74 -9.63 16.92
CA LYS A 242 -12.38 -10.93 17.11
C LYS A 242 -13.91 -10.81 17.07
N GLU A 243 -14.46 -9.86 17.81
CA GLU A 243 -15.90 -9.59 17.84
C GLU A 243 -16.46 -9.34 16.44
N LYS A 244 -15.78 -8.49 15.67
CA LYS A 244 -16.22 -8.18 14.29
C LYS A 244 -16.12 -9.37 13.35
N PHE A 245 -15.06 -10.16 13.45
CA PHE A 245 -14.93 -11.38 12.67
C PHE A 245 -16.03 -12.40 13.01
N GLU A 246 -16.30 -12.64 14.30
CA GLU A 246 -17.36 -13.56 14.75
C GLU A 246 -18.75 -13.08 14.33
N GLU A 247 -19.01 -11.76 14.41
CA GLU A 247 -20.25 -11.18 13.94
C GLU A 247 -20.47 -11.44 12.43
N ASP A 248 -19.42 -11.21 11.63
CA ASP A 248 -19.48 -11.49 10.19
C ASP A 248 -19.79 -12.98 9.89
N MET A 249 -19.17 -13.90 10.67
CA MET A 249 -19.41 -15.33 10.50
C MET A 249 -20.84 -15.72 10.87
N LYS A 250 -21.38 -15.15 11.95
CA LYS A 250 -22.78 -15.36 12.37
C LYS A 250 -23.76 -14.84 11.31
N GLN A 251 -23.50 -13.65 10.77
CA GLN A 251 -24.32 -13.07 9.70
C GLN A 251 -24.28 -13.94 8.43
N MET A 252 -23.08 -14.39 8.04
CA MET A 252 -22.93 -15.27 6.88
C MET A 252 -23.66 -16.60 7.08
N TYR A 253 -23.54 -17.22 8.25
CA TYR A 253 -24.27 -18.43 8.59
C TYR A 253 -25.79 -18.23 8.51
N ALA A 254 -26.30 -17.16 9.10
CA ALA A 254 -27.72 -16.82 9.06
C ALA A 254 -28.24 -16.61 7.63
N MET A 255 -27.46 -15.97 6.76
CA MET A 255 -27.84 -15.72 5.37
C MET A 255 -27.86 -16.97 4.50
N TYR A 256 -26.92 -17.90 4.69
CA TYR A 256 -26.71 -18.99 3.74
C TYR A 256 -27.17 -20.35 4.24
N ILE A 257 -27.29 -20.55 5.55
CA ILE A 257 -27.59 -21.84 6.16
C ILE A 257 -28.80 -21.75 7.09
N GLY A 258 -29.00 -20.62 7.76
CA GLY A 258 -30.11 -20.42 8.72
C GLY A 258 -31.49 -20.13 8.11
N GLY A 259 -31.61 -20.09 6.79
CA GLY A 259 -32.80 -19.65 6.06
C GLY A 259 -33.89 -20.73 5.81
N ASP A 260 -33.72 -21.97 6.25
CA ASP A 260 -34.69 -23.06 5.94
C ASP A 260 -35.98 -23.08 6.80
N ASN A 261 -36.26 -22.03 7.58
CA ASN A 261 -37.46 -21.97 8.40
C ASN A 261 -38.60 -21.05 7.91
N HIS A 262 -38.55 -20.53 6.67
CA HIS A 262 -39.66 -19.73 6.12
C HIS A 262 -40.09 -20.15 4.70
N ALA A 263 -40.14 -21.45 4.42
CA ALA A 263 -40.85 -21.96 3.25
C ALA A 263 -41.90 -22.99 3.73
N GLY A 264 -42.95 -22.49 4.37
CA GLY A 264 -44.03 -23.35 4.84
C GLY A 264 -45.08 -22.59 5.64
N GLU A 265 -45.77 -21.65 4.98
CA GLU A 265 -47.20 -21.31 5.24
C GLU A 265 -47.81 -20.67 3.99
#